data_7479a5ced509e4bc62b7e7b416cb33af
#
_entry.id   7479a5ced509e4bc62b7e7b416cb33af
#
_cell.length_a   1.000
_cell.length_b   1.000
_cell.length_c   1.000
_cell.angle_alpha   90.00
_cell.angle_beta   90.00
_cell.angle_gamma   90.00
#
_symmetry.space_group_name_H-M   'P 1'
#
loop_
_entity.id
_entity.type
_entity.pdbx_description
1 polymer ?
#
loop_
_entity_poly.entity_id
_entity_poly.type
_entity_poly.pdbx_seq_one_letter_code
_entity_poly.pdbx_strand_id
1 'polypeptide(L)'
;MSRCKRYEPVPEDVRRAADVLERRYAVSILYASHLGCTRFTEFRQALGRIPPATLVQRLAELEAAGLLRRELRDTRPPHVEYVLTHQGRRLKGLLDALSAWANA
;
A
#
# COMPACT_ATOMS: atom_id res chain seq x y z
N MET A 1 -14.50 33.80 -4.69
CA MET A 1 -13.86 33.04 -3.62
C MET A 1 -14.50 31.68 -3.49
N SER A 2 -13.70 30.66 -3.55
CA SER A 2 -14.16 29.30 -3.35
C SER A 2 -14.22 28.98 -1.85
N ARG A 3 -15.24 28.29 -1.42
CA ARG A 3 -15.34 27.78 -0.06
C ARG A 3 -16.01 26.44 -0.04
N CYS A 4 -15.81 25.71 1.03
CA CYS A 4 -16.39 24.41 1.20
C CYS A 4 -17.90 24.48 1.04
N LYS A 5 -18.44 23.63 0.20
CA LYS A 5 -19.87 23.61 -0.10
C LYS A 5 -20.64 23.05 1.09
N ARG A 6 -21.17 23.91 1.93
CA ARG A 6 -22.12 23.52 2.95
C ARG A 6 -21.62 22.41 3.87
N TYR A 7 -20.31 22.31 4.04
CA TYR A 7 -19.74 21.26 4.90
C TYR A 7 -20.12 19.84 4.42
N GLU A 8 -20.27 19.66 3.12
CA GLU A 8 -20.50 18.33 2.58
C GLU A 8 -19.36 17.41 3.00
N PRO A 9 -19.68 16.23 3.51
CA PRO A 9 -18.63 15.31 3.91
C PRO A 9 -17.87 14.77 2.70
N VAL A 10 -16.63 14.34 2.92
CA VAL A 10 -15.90 13.57 1.92
C VAL A 10 -16.73 12.35 1.56
N PRO A 11 -16.89 12.03 0.27
CA PRO A 11 -17.67 10.86 -0.14
C PRO A 11 -17.19 9.59 0.55
N GLU A 12 -18.13 8.70 0.82
CA GLU A 12 -17.81 7.49 1.60
C GLU A 12 -16.79 6.59 0.93
N ASP A 13 -16.86 6.46 -0.40
CA ASP A 13 -15.89 5.68 -1.16
C ASP A 13 -14.47 6.23 -1.01
N VAL A 14 -14.33 7.55 -1.04
CA VAL A 14 -13.03 8.21 -0.82
C VAL A 14 -12.56 7.99 0.62
N ARG A 15 -13.47 8.07 1.60
CA ARG A 15 -13.12 7.83 3.00
C ARG A 15 -12.65 6.40 3.23
N ARG A 16 -13.29 5.41 2.59
CA ARG A 16 -12.84 4.02 2.68
C ARG A 16 -11.45 3.84 2.11
N ALA A 17 -11.18 4.46 0.96
CA ALA A 17 -9.85 4.42 0.36
C ALA A 17 -8.81 5.10 1.28
N ALA A 18 -9.17 6.24 1.86
CA ALA A 18 -8.30 6.98 2.76
C ALA A 18 -7.97 6.18 4.03
N ASP A 19 -8.93 5.43 4.58
CA ASP A 19 -8.69 4.61 5.76
C ASP A 19 -7.54 3.62 5.56
N VAL A 20 -7.36 3.13 4.34
CA VAL A 20 -6.26 2.23 4.01
C VAL A 20 -4.99 3.00 3.67
N LEU A 21 -5.10 4.06 2.86
CA LEU A 21 -3.95 4.70 2.23
C LEU A 21 -3.29 5.76 3.10
N GLU A 22 -4.01 6.32 4.08
CA GLU A 22 -3.47 7.37 4.96
C GLU A 22 -2.63 6.83 6.12
N ARG A 23 -2.56 5.52 6.28
CA ARG A 23 -1.63 4.95 7.25
C ARG A 23 -0.21 5.18 6.78
N ARG A 24 0.64 5.61 7.69
CA ARG A 24 2.04 5.87 7.34
C ARG A 24 2.67 4.65 6.68
N TYR A 25 3.39 4.87 5.61
CA TYR A 25 4.07 3.87 4.77
C TYR A 25 3.15 3.04 3.86
N ALA A 26 1.82 3.15 3.99
CA ALA A 26 0.93 2.29 3.18
C ALA A 26 1.13 2.51 1.67
N VAL A 27 1.17 3.76 1.22
CA VAL A 27 1.39 4.08 -0.19
C VAL A 27 2.77 3.61 -0.64
N SER A 28 3.79 3.80 0.19
CA SER A 28 5.16 3.37 -0.15
C SER A 28 5.27 1.86 -0.28
N ILE A 29 4.61 1.12 0.61
CA ILE A 29 4.58 -0.36 0.53
C ILE A 29 3.89 -0.80 -0.76
N LEU A 30 2.75 -0.19 -1.08
CA LEU A 30 2.02 -0.53 -2.29
C LEU A 30 2.83 -0.19 -3.54
N TYR A 31 3.52 0.93 -3.55
CA TYR A 31 4.40 1.28 -4.66
C TYR A 31 5.53 0.26 -4.81
N ALA A 32 6.17 -0.10 -3.69
CA ALA A 32 7.21 -1.12 -3.70
C ALA A 32 6.68 -2.47 -4.22
N SER A 33 5.44 -2.84 -3.84
CA SER A 33 4.80 -4.04 -4.36
C SER A 33 4.67 -4.01 -5.87
N HIS A 34 4.29 -2.86 -6.44
CA HIS A 34 4.19 -2.71 -7.90
C HIS A 34 5.56 -2.74 -8.59
N LEU A 35 6.64 -2.44 -7.86
CA LEU A 35 8.00 -2.57 -8.35
C LEU A 35 8.53 -3.99 -8.25
N GLY A 36 7.77 -4.91 -7.64
CA GLY A 36 8.13 -6.31 -7.56
C GLY A 36 8.55 -6.81 -6.18
N CYS A 37 8.52 -5.95 -5.15
CA CYS A 37 8.82 -6.40 -3.79
C CYS A 37 7.71 -7.34 -3.30
N THR A 38 8.12 -8.49 -2.74
CA THR A 38 7.19 -9.47 -2.16
C THR A 38 7.64 -9.94 -0.79
N ARG A 39 8.93 -9.91 -0.50
CA ARG A 39 9.48 -10.38 0.77
C ARG A 39 9.66 -9.24 1.76
N PHE A 40 9.53 -9.57 3.03
CA PHE A 40 9.71 -8.63 4.13
C PHE A 40 11.03 -7.84 4.00
N THR A 41 12.13 -8.53 3.73
CA THR A 41 13.44 -7.89 3.59
C THR A 41 13.51 -6.95 2.40
N GLU A 42 12.82 -7.29 1.31
CA GLU A 42 12.75 -6.43 0.13
C GLU A 42 12.00 -5.13 0.42
N PHE A 43 10.89 -5.22 1.14
CA PHE A 43 10.17 -4.02 1.58
C PHE A 43 11.02 -3.16 2.51
N ARG A 44 11.74 -3.78 3.44
CA ARG A 44 12.62 -3.02 4.34
C ARG A 44 13.69 -2.26 3.57
N GLN A 45 14.30 -2.89 2.58
CA GLN A 45 15.30 -2.23 1.75
C GLN A 45 14.68 -1.10 0.92
N ALA A 46 13.52 -1.34 0.33
CA ALA A 46 12.86 -0.36 -0.52
C ALA A 46 12.38 0.87 0.26
N LEU A 47 11.90 0.67 1.50
CA LEU A 47 11.38 1.75 2.32
C LEU A 47 12.42 2.39 3.24
N GLY A 48 13.62 1.84 3.30
CA GLY A 48 14.71 2.39 4.08
C GLY A 48 14.51 2.25 5.59
N ARG A 49 14.03 3.30 6.25
CA ARG A 49 14.01 3.38 7.71
C ARG A 49 12.71 2.95 8.37
N ILE A 50 11.90 2.15 7.71
CA ILE A 50 10.66 1.68 8.33
C ILE A 50 10.99 0.77 9.53
N PRO A 51 10.42 1.02 10.72
CA PRO A 51 10.59 0.10 11.84
C PRO A 51 10.01 -1.27 11.48
N PRO A 52 10.70 -2.37 11.82
CA PRO A 52 10.21 -3.71 11.47
C PRO A 52 8.81 -4.01 11.98
N ALA A 53 8.49 -3.62 13.22
CA ALA A 53 7.15 -3.84 13.77
C ALA A 53 6.09 -3.08 12.99
N THR A 54 6.40 -1.87 12.54
CA THR A 54 5.47 -1.09 11.70
C THR A 54 5.24 -1.76 10.36
N LEU A 55 6.30 -2.29 9.74
CA LEU A 55 6.17 -2.99 8.47
C LEU A 55 5.28 -4.22 8.61
N VAL A 56 5.49 -5.03 9.64
CA VAL A 56 4.64 -6.19 9.93
C VAL A 56 3.18 -5.76 10.03
N GLN A 57 2.91 -4.72 10.80
CA GLN A 57 1.55 -4.22 11.01
C GLN A 57 0.92 -3.73 9.71
N ARG A 58 1.66 -2.96 8.92
CA ARG A 58 1.13 -2.42 7.65
C ARG A 58 0.86 -3.51 6.63
N LEU A 59 1.74 -4.51 6.54
CA LEU A 59 1.52 -5.65 5.64
C LEU A 59 0.26 -6.41 6.04
N ALA A 60 0.04 -6.64 7.34
CA ALA A 60 -1.17 -7.29 7.82
C ALA A 60 -2.43 -6.47 7.52
N GLU A 61 -2.37 -5.16 7.67
CA GLU A 61 -3.49 -4.27 7.36
C GLU A 61 -3.82 -4.27 5.87
N LEU A 62 -2.80 -4.25 5.02
CA LEU A 62 -3.00 -4.29 3.57
C LEU A 62 -3.54 -5.65 3.12
N GLU A 63 -3.14 -6.72 3.78
CA GLU A 63 -3.72 -8.04 3.55
C GLU A 63 -5.20 -8.05 3.95
N ALA A 64 -5.51 -7.56 5.14
CA ALA A 64 -6.89 -7.49 5.64
C ALA A 64 -7.78 -6.62 4.74
N ALA A 65 -7.21 -5.58 4.13
CA ALA A 65 -7.92 -4.72 3.19
C ALA A 65 -8.09 -5.35 1.80
N GLY A 66 -7.52 -6.53 1.57
CA GLY A 66 -7.64 -7.24 0.30
C GLY A 66 -6.71 -6.75 -0.80
N LEU A 67 -5.69 -5.97 -0.46
CA LEU A 67 -4.75 -5.44 -1.46
C LEU A 67 -3.53 -6.32 -1.64
N LEU A 68 -3.14 -7.05 -0.61
CA LEU A 68 -2.06 -8.02 -0.64
C LEU A 68 -2.58 -9.38 -0.20
N ARG A 69 -1.97 -10.44 -0.70
CA ARG A 69 -2.22 -11.81 -0.27
C ARG A 69 -0.92 -12.38 0.27
N ARG A 70 -1.00 -12.94 1.47
CA ARG A 70 0.14 -13.60 2.11
C ARG A 70 0.23 -15.03 1.59
N GLU A 71 1.36 -15.39 1.02
CA GLU A 71 1.60 -16.72 0.49
C GLU A 71 2.85 -17.33 1.12
N LEU A 72 2.71 -18.56 1.62
CA LEU A 72 3.86 -19.34 2.05
C LEU A 72 4.46 -20.04 0.84
N ARG A 73 5.74 -19.82 0.60
CA ARG A 73 6.48 -20.50 -0.47
C ARG A 73 7.21 -21.71 0.12
N ASP A 74 6.91 -22.88 -0.42
CA ASP A 74 7.50 -24.14 0.02
C ASP A 74 8.86 -24.33 -0.70
N THR A 75 9.80 -23.50 -0.32
CA THR A 75 11.18 -23.54 -0.84
C THR A 75 12.12 -23.90 0.30
N ARG A 76 13.43 -23.96 0.03
CA ARG A 76 14.44 -24.27 1.04
C ARG A 76 15.44 -23.13 1.16
N PRO A 77 15.38 -22.32 2.22
CA PRO A 77 14.38 -22.37 3.30
C PRO A 77 13.00 -21.85 2.84
N PRO A 78 11.92 -22.26 3.50
CA PRO A 78 10.61 -21.72 3.18
C PRO A 78 10.57 -20.23 3.55
N HIS A 79 9.76 -19.46 2.82
CA HIS A 79 9.60 -18.04 3.08
C HIS A 79 8.19 -17.58 2.77
N VAL A 80 7.84 -16.41 3.29
CA VAL A 80 6.54 -15.78 3.08
C VAL A 80 6.70 -14.66 2.06
N GLU A 81 5.73 -14.58 1.15
CA GLU A 81 5.62 -13.48 0.19
C GLU A 81 4.28 -12.78 0.36
N TYR A 82 4.29 -11.47 0.15
CA TYR A 82 3.09 -10.65 0.07
C TYR A 82 2.91 -10.23 -1.38
N VAL A 83 1.86 -10.71 -2.00
CA VAL A 83 1.62 -10.57 -3.45
C VAL A 83 0.43 -9.66 -3.67
N LEU A 84 0.50 -8.80 -4.67
CA LEU A 84 -0.64 -7.96 -5.03
C LEU A 84 -1.82 -8.82 -5.46
N THR A 85 -2.98 -8.53 -4.88
CA THR A 85 -4.24 -9.08 -5.36
C THR A 85 -4.70 -8.32 -6.60
N HIS A 86 -5.79 -8.79 -7.23
CA HIS A 86 -6.40 -8.03 -8.31
C HIS A 86 -6.75 -6.60 -7.87
N GLN A 87 -7.34 -6.46 -6.69
CA GLN A 87 -7.66 -5.13 -6.13
C GLN A 87 -6.41 -4.28 -5.90
N GLY A 88 -5.35 -4.88 -5.39
CA GLY A 88 -4.09 -4.18 -5.19
C GLY A 88 -3.51 -3.68 -6.51
N ARG A 89 -3.57 -4.50 -7.56
CA ARG A 89 -3.07 -4.11 -8.89
C ARG A 89 -3.85 -2.94 -9.49
N ARG A 90 -5.12 -2.78 -9.15
CA ARG A 90 -5.93 -1.67 -9.63
C ARG A 90 -5.47 -0.30 -9.14
N LEU A 91 -4.63 -0.27 -8.12
CA LEU A 91 -4.06 0.99 -7.60
C LEU A 91 -2.92 1.54 -8.48
N LYS A 92 -2.48 0.80 -9.50
CA LYS A 92 -1.34 1.24 -10.32
C LYS A 92 -1.55 2.64 -10.90
N GLY A 93 -2.74 2.92 -11.43
CA GLY A 93 -3.03 4.23 -12.02
C GLY A 93 -2.93 5.36 -11.00
N LEU A 94 -3.41 5.14 -9.78
CA LEU A 94 -3.30 6.12 -8.70
C LEU A 94 -1.84 6.36 -8.32
N LEU A 95 -1.07 5.29 -8.16
CA LEU A 95 0.35 5.40 -7.77
C LEU A 95 1.18 6.10 -8.86
N ASP A 96 0.91 5.78 -10.11
CA ASP A 96 1.55 6.47 -11.24
C ASP A 96 1.18 7.96 -11.26
N ALA A 97 -0.08 8.28 -10.95
CA ALA A 97 -0.53 9.67 -10.88
C ALA A 97 0.14 10.44 -9.74
N LEU A 98 0.38 9.80 -8.60
CA LEU A 98 1.11 10.41 -7.49
C LEU A 98 2.54 10.75 -7.92
N SER A 99 3.21 9.84 -8.60
CA SER A 99 4.56 10.08 -9.12
C SER A 99 4.57 11.23 -10.13
N ALA A 100 3.63 11.23 -11.06
CA ALA A 100 3.51 12.29 -12.05
C ALA A 100 3.26 13.65 -11.41
N TRP A 101 2.38 13.70 -10.42
CA TRP A 101 2.10 14.93 -9.69
C TRP A 101 3.32 15.45 -8.96
N ALA A 102 4.11 14.58 -8.34
CA ALA A 102 5.31 14.96 -7.60
C ALA A 102 6.40 15.52 -8.52
N ASN A 103 6.40 15.13 -9.79
CA ASN A 103 7.41 15.53 -10.77
C ASN A 103 6.91 16.59 -11.75
N ALA A 104 5.74 17.15 -11.51
CA ALA A 104 5.18 18.16 -12.37
C ALA A 104 5.89 19.51 -12.24
#